data_283d7ecef93ceb17504c49a92d7c12e0
#
_entry.id   283d7ecef93ceb17504c49a92d7c12e0
#
_cell.length_a   1.000
_cell.length_b   1.000
_cell.length_c   1.000
_cell.angle_alpha   90.00
_cell.angle_beta   90.00
_cell.angle_gamma   90.00
#
_symmetry.space_group_name_H-M   'P 1'
#
loop_
_entity.id
_entity.type
_entity.pdbx_description
1 polymer ?
#
loop_
_entity_poly.entity_id
_entity_poly.type
_entity_poly.pdbx_seq_one_letter_code
_entity_poly.pdbx_strand_id
1 'polypeptide(L)'
;MDQIKIENLEIFANHGVYPEENRLGQKFLVSCILYVDTRKAGKTDDLEASVNYGTISHLIKEKMEEKNYRLIEAVAEQLAEEILLFDEKIRKVMVEVKKPWAPVGLPLETVSVKIERCWNEAFIALGSNMGDKKKYIENAVEELKNEKLCRALKVSKLIGTEPYGVTDQDEFLNGALKMETLLTPHELLELLHRIEQEAGRKRIRRWGPRTLDLDIIFYGDQIIEEDDLCIPHIDMQNREFVLGPMCEIAPHKRHPVLKETMTEMLVKLKGNN
;
A
#
# COMPACT_ATOMS: atom_id res chain seq x y z
N MET A 1 5.80 0.04 18.83
CA MET A 1 5.12 -1.21 18.45
C MET A 1 5.89 -2.37 19.03
N ASP A 2 5.23 -3.36 19.61
CA ASP A 2 5.88 -4.53 20.20
C ASP A 2 6.25 -5.54 19.12
N GLN A 3 6.96 -6.61 19.48
CA GLN A 3 7.47 -7.58 18.52
C GLN A 3 7.21 -9.01 19.00
N ILE A 4 6.67 -9.85 18.11
CA ILE A 4 6.70 -11.30 18.25
C ILE A 4 7.72 -11.82 17.23
N LYS A 5 8.67 -12.64 17.68
CA LYS A 5 9.77 -13.14 16.85
C LYS A 5 9.68 -14.65 16.65
N ILE A 6 9.82 -15.08 15.41
CA ILE A 6 10.08 -16.47 15.04
C ILE A 6 11.50 -16.49 14.46
N GLU A 7 12.38 -17.28 15.04
CA GLU A 7 13.81 -17.26 14.67
C GLU A 7 14.26 -18.63 14.14
N ASN A 8 14.85 -18.63 12.94
CA ASN A 8 15.45 -19.78 12.29
C ASN A 8 14.52 -21.00 12.19
N LEU A 9 13.23 -20.77 11.82
CA LEU A 9 12.32 -21.86 11.48
C LEU A 9 12.91 -22.66 10.33
N GLU A 10 13.25 -23.93 10.60
CA GLU A 10 13.86 -24.82 9.61
C GLU A 10 12.81 -25.41 8.69
N ILE A 11 12.98 -25.24 7.39
CA ILE A 11 12.07 -25.72 6.36
C ILE A 11 12.88 -26.34 5.23
N PHE A 12 12.46 -27.51 4.74
CA PHE A 12 13.03 -28.11 3.55
C PHE A 12 12.19 -27.72 2.34
N ALA A 13 12.80 -27.09 1.32
CA ALA A 13 12.10 -26.59 0.14
C ALA A 13 12.97 -26.67 -1.12
N ASN A 14 12.36 -26.45 -2.29
CA ASN A 14 12.97 -26.68 -3.59
C ASN A 14 13.20 -25.36 -4.37
N HIS A 15 13.58 -24.28 -3.65
CA HIS A 15 13.86 -22.99 -4.28
C HIS A 15 15.30 -22.90 -4.78
N GLY A 16 15.48 -22.32 -5.96
CA GLY A 16 16.79 -22.05 -6.53
C GLY A 16 16.77 -21.92 -8.05
N VAL A 17 17.89 -21.45 -8.60
CA VAL A 17 18.06 -21.22 -10.03
C VAL A 17 18.45 -22.51 -10.75
N TYR A 18 19.23 -23.40 -10.08
CA TYR A 18 19.73 -24.63 -10.67
C TYR A 18 18.69 -25.75 -10.64
N PRO A 19 18.58 -26.56 -11.70
CA PRO A 19 17.67 -27.71 -11.75
C PRO A 19 17.86 -28.71 -10.59
N GLU A 20 19.12 -28.88 -10.13
CA GLU A 20 19.44 -29.73 -9.01
C GLU A 20 18.81 -29.26 -7.70
N GLU A 21 18.77 -27.95 -7.45
CA GLU A 21 18.13 -27.38 -6.28
C GLU A 21 16.61 -27.61 -6.31
N ASN A 22 16.00 -27.49 -7.48
CA ASN A 22 14.56 -27.71 -7.66
C ASN A 22 14.18 -29.20 -7.52
N ARG A 23 15.09 -30.13 -7.86
CA ARG A 23 14.85 -31.56 -7.79
C ARG A 23 15.17 -32.15 -6.42
N LEU A 24 16.30 -31.79 -5.84
CA LEU A 24 16.81 -32.36 -4.60
C LEU A 24 16.27 -31.60 -3.36
N GLY A 25 16.00 -30.33 -3.49
CA GLY A 25 15.66 -29.44 -2.36
C GLY A 25 16.84 -29.20 -1.44
N GLN A 26 16.64 -28.33 -0.49
CA GLN A 26 17.62 -28.04 0.56
C GLN A 26 16.97 -27.39 1.78
N LYS A 27 17.75 -27.30 2.85
CA LYS A 27 17.34 -26.59 4.06
C LYS A 27 17.36 -25.08 3.87
N PHE A 28 16.28 -24.42 4.31
CA PHE A 28 16.17 -22.99 4.50
C PHE A 28 15.91 -22.69 5.98
N LEU A 29 16.35 -21.53 6.45
CA LEU A 29 16.01 -21.02 7.77
C LEU A 29 15.25 -19.70 7.57
N VAL A 30 14.02 -19.66 8.06
CA VAL A 30 13.17 -18.47 7.98
C VAL A 30 13.04 -17.83 9.34
N SER A 31 13.34 -16.55 9.42
CA SER A 31 13.05 -15.73 10.61
C SER A 31 12.06 -14.64 10.24
N CYS A 32 11.11 -14.37 11.14
CA CYS A 32 10.26 -13.21 10.98
C CYS A 32 10.05 -12.45 12.30
N ILE A 33 9.84 -11.14 12.18
CA ILE A 33 9.44 -10.28 13.29
C ILE A 33 8.10 -9.67 12.92
N LEU A 34 7.09 -9.97 13.71
CA LEU A 34 5.74 -9.42 13.59
C LEU A 34 5.65 -8.19 14.49
N TYR A 35 5.33 -7.03 13.92
CA TYR A 35 5.11 -5.80 14.66
C TYR A 35 3.62 -5.64 14.97
N VAL A 36 3.27 -5.78 16.25
CA VAL A 36 1.91 -5.86 16.75
C VAL A 36 1.75 -5.04 18.04
N ASP A 37 0.53 -4.81 18.49
CA ASP A 37 0.24 -4.32 19.84
C ASP A 37 -0.09 -5.51 20.74
N THR A 38 0.82 -5.88 21.63
CA THR A 38 0.67 -6.99 22.56
C THR A 38 0.02 -6.60 23.90
N ARG A 39 -0.26 -5.30 24.11
CA ARG A 39 -0.66 -4.77 25.43
C ARG A 39 -1.96 -5.40 25.94
N LYS A 40 -2.95 -5.56 25.06
CA LYS A 40 -4.24 -6.18 25.44
C LYS A 40 -4.01 -7.63 25.85
N ALA A 41 -3.37 -8.42 25.00
CA ALA A 41 -3.05 -9.82 25.28
C ALA A 41 -2.27 -10.02 26.57
N GLY A 42 -1.23 -9.19 26.80
CA GLY A 42 -0.44 -9.24 28.01
C GLY A 42 -1.18 -8.87 29.31
N LYS A 43 -2.32 -8.16 29.22
CA LYS A 43 -3.15 -7.83 30.37
C LYS A 43 -4.27 -8.82 30.60
N THR A 44 -4.78 -9.46 29.57
CA THR A 44 -5.99 -10.31 29.65
C THR A 44 -5.67 -11.80 29.56
N ASP A 45 -4.44 -12.16 29.21
CA ASP A 45 -4.00 -13.55 28.89
C ASP A 45 -4.92 -14.22 27.86
N ASP A 46 -5.39 -13.42 26.88
CA ASP A 46 -6.32 -13.84 25.86
C ASP A 46 -5.58 -13.98 24.50
N LEU A 47 -5.57 -15.19 23.95
CA LEU A 47 -4.92 -15.50 22.68
C LEU A 47 -5.56 -14.74 21.52
N GLU A 48 -6.89 -14.50 21.55
CA GLU A 48 -7.59 -13.75 20.48
C GLU A 48 -7.16 -12.29 20.41
N ALA A 49 -6.60 -11.77 21.50
CA ALA A 49 -6.01 -10.43 21.54
C ALA A 49 -4.56 -10.36 21.02
N SER A 50 -3.98 -11.51 20.66
CA SER A 50 -2.61 -11.63 20.14
C SER A 50 -2.59 -12.17 18.73
N VAL A 51 -1.39 -12.34 18.16
CA VAL A 51 -1.14 -13.09 16.94
C VAL A 51 -0.57 -14.45 17.32
N ASN A 52 -1.20 -15.53 16.85
CA ASN A 52 -0.74 -16.88 17.10
C ASN A 52 0.48 -17.20 16.23
N TYR A 53 1.67 -17.14 16.82
CA TYR A 53 2.93 -17.44 16.14
C TYR A 53 3.02 -18.89 15.64
N GLY A 54 2.31 -19.83 16.25
CA GLY A 54 2.22 -21.21 15.78
C GLY A 54 1.52 -21.27 14.41
N THR A 55 0.40 -20.57 14.26
CA THR A 55 -0.32 -20.48 12.98
C THR A 55 0.52 -19.79 11.92
N ILE A 56 1.24 -18.71 12.27
CA ILE A 56 2.17 -18.04 11.34
C ILE A 56 3.30 -18.98 10.92
N SER A 57 3.85 -19.78 11.83
CA SER A 57 4.90 -20.77 11.49
C SER A 57 4.40 -21.82 10.50
N HIS A 58 3.17 -22.28 10.65
CA HIS A 58 2.55 -23.20 9.70
C HIS A 58 2.27 -22.54 8.35
N LEU A 59 1.79 -21.29 8.33
CA LEU A 59 1.61 -20.50 7.11
C LEU A 59 2.94 -20.37 6.35
N ILE A 60 4.02 -19.99 7.04
CA ILE A 60 5.35 -19.87 6.44
C ILE A 60 5.77 -21.22 5.80
N LYS A 61 5.60 -22.33 6.53
CA LYS A 61 5.92 -23.65 6.00
C LYS A 61 5.11 -23.98 4.76
N GLU A 62 3.79 -23.79 4.80
CA GLU A 62 2.90 -24.05 3.67
C GLU A 62 3.33 -23.25 2.43
N LYS A 63 3.55 -21.93 2.57
CA LYS A 63 3.94 -21.07 1.45
C LYS A 63 5.34 -21.39 0.88
N MET A 64 6.25 -21.86 1.71
CA MET A 64 7.58 -22.35 1.28
C MET A 64 7.49 -23.66 0.47
N GLU A 65 6.48 -24.50 0.73
CA GLU A 65 6.30 -25.80 0.09
C GLU A 65 5.33 -25.75 -1.12
N GLU A 66 4.49 -24.70 -1.23
CA GLU A 66 3.42 -24.59 -2.23
C GLU A 66 3.97 -24.51 -3.66
N LYS A 67 5.03 -23.74 -3.87
CA LYS A 67 5.63 -23.59 -5.20
C LYS A 67 7.13 -23.29 -5.13
N ASN A 68 7.86 -23.65 -6.19
CA ASN A 68 9.29 -23.40 -6.30
C ASN A 68 9.55 -21.99 -6.87
N TYR A 69 10.34 -21.21 -6.14
CA TYR A 69 10.82 -19.91 -6.58
C TYR A 69 12.29 -20.03 -7.03
N ARG A 70 12.66 -19.26 -8.04
CA ARG A 70 14.06 -19.19 -8.50
C ARG A 70 14.94 -18.38 -7.56
N LEU A 71 14.39 -17.33 -6.95
CA LEU A 71 15.09 -16.35 -6.12
C LEU A 71 14.54 -16.36 -4.70
N ILE A 72 15.41 -16.28 -3.71
CA ILE A 72 15.02 -16.16 -2.30
C ILE A 72 14.39 -14.80 -1.98
N GLU A 73 14.64 -13.79 -2.82
CA GLU A 73 13.96 -12.49 -2.80
C GLU A 73 12.45 -12.66 -3.03
N ALA A 74 12.07 -13.46 -4.03
CA ALA A 74 10.66 -13.73 -4.33
C ALA A 74 9.99 -14.54 -3.20
N VAL A 75 10.73 -15.45 -2.57
CA VAL A 75 10.26 -16.18 -1.38
C VAL A 75 9.98 -15.20 -0.24
N ALA A 76 10.93 -14.31 0.06
CA ALA A 76 10.79 -13.35 1.15
C ALA A 76 9.61 -12.40 0.92
N GLU A 77 9.42 -11.91 -0.31
CA GLU A 77 8.31 -11.04 -0.70
C GLU A 77 6.96 -11.73 -0.51
N GLN A 78 6.82 -12.96 -1.04
CA GLN A 78 5.59 -13.75 -0.88
C GLN A 78 5.25 -13.99 0.59
N LEU A 79 6.24 -14.37 1.41
CA LEU A 79 6.02 -14.61 2.84
C LEU A 79 5.59 -13.32 3.56
N ALA A 80 6.22 -12.18 3.24
CA ALA A 80 5.86 -10.92 3.87
C ALA A 80 4.42 -10.49 3.53
N GLU A 81 4.01 -10.62 2.27
CA GLU A 81 2.64 -10.34 1.81
C GLU A 81 1.64 -11.25 2.52
N GLU A 82 1.84 -12.57 2.47
CA GLU A 82 0.92 -13.55 3.06
C GLU A 82 0.77 -13.36 4.58
N ILE A 83 1.85 -13.07 5.29
CA ILE A 83 1.81 -12.81 6.73
C ILE A 83 1.00 -11.54 7.04
N LEU A 84 1.18 -10.45 6.26
CA LEU A 84 0.46 -9.20 6.45
C LEU A 84 -1.02 -9.30 6.10
N LEU A 85 -1.39 -10.17 5.16
CA LEU A 85 -2.77 -10.45 4.77
C LEU A 85 -3.47 -11.41 5.74
N PHE A 86 -2.70 -12.24 6.45
CA PHE A 86 -3.23 -13.29 7.32
C PHE A 86 -3.95 -12.75 8.58
N ASP A 87 -3.40 -11.72 9.23
CA ASP A 87 -3.98 -11.14 10.44
C ASP A 87 -3.85 -9.61 10.44
N GLU A 88 -4.99 -8.93 10.53
CA GLU A 88 -5.05 -7.46 10.52
C GLU A 88 -4.30 -6.77 11.67
N LYS A 89 -4.04 -7.50 12.77
CA LYS A 89 -3.23 -7.01 13.89
C LYS A 89 -1.75 -6.81 13.52
N ILE A 90 -1.29 -7.50 12.45
CA ILE A 90 0.10 -7.36 11.98
C ILE A 90 0.19 -6.08 11.12
N ARG A 91 0.88 -5.06 11.65
CA ARG A 91 1.02 -3.76 10.97
C ARG A 91 2.24 -3.71 10.05
N LYS A 92 3.27 -4.46 10.42
CA LYS A 92 4.55 -4.53 9.71
C LYS A 92 5.16 -5.90 9.97
N VAL A 93 5.89 -6.44 9.02
CA VAL A 93 6.69 -7.66 9.16
C VAL A 93 8.11 -7.43 8.65
N MET A 94 9.08 -8.01 9.33
CA MET A 94 10.42 -8.27 8.81
C MET A 94 10.51 -9.76 8.54
N VAL A 95 10.95 -10.14 7.34
CA VAL A 95 11.21 -11.53 6.94
C VAL A 95 12.66 -11.66 6.52
N GLU A 96 13.35 -12.67 7.03
CA GLU A 96 14.69 -13.07 6.59
C GLU A 96 14.66 -14.54 6.15
N VAL A 97 15.03 -14.79 4.91
CA VAL A 97 15.19 -16.13 4.34
C VAL A 97 16.67 -16.42 4.17
N LYS A 98 17.17 -17.42 4.89
CA LYS A 98 18.56 -17.88 4.83
C LYS A 98 18.66 -19.18 4.05
N LYS A 99 19.72 -19.28 3.24
CA LYS A 99 20.06 -20.45 2.41
C LYS A 99 21.46 -20.97 2.77
N PRO A 100 21.59 -21.79 3.86
CA PRO A 100 22.90 -22.23 4.35
C PRO A 100 23.69 -23.04 3.33
N TRP A 101 23.00 -23.78 2.47
CA TRP A 101 23.63 -24.63 1.45
C TRP A 101 23.57 -24.01 0.05
N ALA A 102 23.71 -22.69 -0.04
CA ALA A 102 23.73 -22.01 -1.33
C ALA A 102 24.91 -22.53 -2.19
N PRO A 103 24.67 -22.97 -3.44
CA PRO A 103 25.69 -23.61 -4.29
C PRO A 103 26.61 -22.55 -4.93
N VAL A 104 27.33 -21.78 -4.11
CA VAL A 104 28.23 -20.69 -4.53
C VAL A 104 29.61 -21.23 -4.95
N GLY A 105 29.97 -22.44 -4.51
CA GLY A 105 31.29 -23.02 -4.78
C GLY A 105 32.44 -22.43 -3.95
N LEU A 106 32.11 -21.60 -2.93
CA LEU A 106 33.06 -20.99 -1.99
C LEU A 106 32.62 -21.27 -0.55
N PRO A 107 33.55 -21.33 0.41
CA PRO A 107 33.22 -21.45 1.82
C PRO A 107 32.45 -20.23 2.29
N LEU A 108 31.24 -20.44 2.81
CA LEU A 108 30.40 -19.40 3.42
C LEU A 108 29.49 -20.03 4.48
N GLU A 109 29.02 -19.27 5.42
CA GLU A 109 28.07 -19.71 6.44
C GLU A 109 26.64 -19.80 5.87
N THR A 110 26.20 -18.75 5.21
CA THR A 110 24.87 -18.66 4.62
C THR A 110 24.79 -17.51 3.61
N VAL A 111 23.83 -17.59 2.69
CA VAL A 111 23.31 -16.44 1.93
C VAL A 111 21.95 -16.09 2.49
N SER A 112 21.61 -14.83 2.66
CA SER A 112 20.28 -14.43 3.12
C SER A 112 19.75 -13.20 2.40
N VAL A 113 18.42 -13.10 2.35
CA VAL A 113 17.67 -11.91 1.98
C VAL A 113 16.81 -11.53 3.18
N LYS A 114 16.86 -10.25 3.54
CA LYS A 114 16.08 -9.67 4.63
C LYS A 114 15.31 -8.48 4.11
N ILE A 115 13.99 -8.49 4.28
CA ILE A 115 13.10 -7.42 3.84
C ILE A 115 12.17 -6.99 4.95
N GLU A 116 11.64 -5.78 4.84
CA GLU A 116 10.56 -5.27 5.68
C GLU A 116 9.41 -4.80 4.80
N ARG A 117 8.17 -5.16 5.18
CA ARG A 117 6.94 -4.71 4.53
C ARG A 117 5.95 -4.24 5.59
N CYS A 118 5.14 -3.25 5.23
CA CYS A 118 4.11 -2.73 6.15
C CYS A 118 2.93 -2.17 5.36
N TRP A 119 1.81 -2.09 6.02
CA TRP A 119 0.69 -1.30 5.54
C TRP A 119 1.03 0.18 5.58
N ASN A 120 0.91 0.84 4.43
CA ASN A 120 1.18 2.26 4.26
C ASN A 120 -0.14 3.03 4.09
N GLU A 121 -0.25 4.17 4.75
CA GLU A 121 -1.39 5.07 4.58
C GLU A 121 -1.26 5.82 3.25
N ALA A 122 -2.30 5.78 2.42
CA ALA A 122 -2.36 6.53 1.18
C ALA A 122 -3.63 7.39 1.13
N PHE A 123 -3.53 8.55 0.47
CA PHE A 123 -4.63 9.45 0.22
C PHE A 123 -4.75 9.71 -1.26
N ILE A 124 -5.96 9.53 -1.79
CA ILE A 124 -6.28 9.64 -3.22
C ILE A 124 -7.32 10.73 -3.40
N ALA A 125 -7.08 11.67 -4.31
CA ALA A 125 -8.12 12.55 -4.80
C ALA A 125 -8.97 11.82 -5.83
N LEU A 126 -10.27 12.01 -5.77
CA LEU A 126 -11.27 11.44 -6.67
C LEU A 126 -11.90 12.57 -7.46
N GLY A 127 -11.97 12.48 -8.79
CA GLY A 127 -12.57 13.48 -9.64
C GLY A 127 -13.30 12.89 -10.85
N SER A 128 -14.42 13.51 -11.25
CA SER A 128 -15.13 13.16 -12.49
C SER A 128 -15.95 14.35 -12.97
N ASN A 129 -15.98 14.62 -14.30
CA ASN A 129 -16.85 15.64 -14.88
C ASN A 129 -17.56 15.22 -16.17
N MET A 130 -17.57 13.92 -16.48
CA MET A 130 -18.26 13.38 -17.67
C MET A 130 -19.23 12.27 -17.29
N GLY A 131 -20.38 12.21 -17.96
CA GLY A 131 -21.34 11.11 -17.83
C GLY A 131 -21.91 10.99 -16.42
N ASP A 132 -22.06 9.75 -15.94
CA ASP A 132 -22.50 9.46 -14.58
C ASP A 132 -21.33 9.57 -13.58
N LYS A 133 -20.95 10.80 -13.26
CA LYS A 133 -19.81 11.16 -12.40
C LYS A 133 -19.79 10.39 -11.09
N LYS A 134 -20.94 10.29 -10.43
CA LYS A 134 -21.06 9.62 -9.14
C LYS A 134 -20.79 8.13 -9.27
N LYS A 135 -21.37 7.51 -10.29
CA LYS A 135 -21.20 6.08 -10.54
C LYS A 135 -19.75 5.71 -10.87
N TYR A 136 -19.04 6.55 -11.64
CA TYR A 136 -17.61 6.30 -11.92
C TYR A 136 -16.76 6.33 -10.65
N ILE A 137 -17.00 7.32 -9.76
CA ILE A 137 -16.29 7.40 -8.48
C ILE A 137 -16.65 6.22 -7.57
N GLU A 138 -17.93 5.87 -7.45
CA GLU A 138 -18.39 4.74 -6.63
C GLU A 138 -17.80 3.41 -7.11
N ASN A 139 -17.75 3.18 -8.43
CA ASN A 139 -17.12 2.00 -9.00
C ASN A 139 -15.62 1.94 -8.68
N ALA A 140 -14.90 3.06 -8.82
CA ALA A 140 -13.48 3.11 -8.49
C ALA A 140 -13.21 2.80 -7.01
N VAL A 141 -14.03 3.34 -6.12
CA VAL A 141 -13.95 3.02 -4.68
C VAL A 141 -14.21 1.54 -4.42
N GLU A 142 -15.17 0.94 -5.12
CA GLU A 142 -15.48 -0.49 -4.96
C GLU A 142 -14.36 -1.38 -5.51
N GLU A 143 -13.72 -1.01 -6.62
CA GLU A 143 -12.54 -1.73 -7.12
C GLU A 143 -11.37 -1.67 -6.15
N LEU A 144 -11.11 -0.49 -5.56
CA LEU A 144 -10.07 -0.35 -4.53
C LEU A 144 -10.39 -1.15 -3.25
N LYS A 145 -11.67 -1.33 -2.89
CA LYS A 145 -12.06 -2.19 -1.77
C LYS A 145 -11.85 -3.67 -2.05
N ASN A 146 -12.03 -4.07 -3.30
CA ASN A 146 -11.86 -5.46 -3.73
C ASN A 146 -10.39 -5.82 -3.99
N GLU A 147 -9.49 -4.83 -4.05
CA GLU A 147 -8.06 -5.08 -4.17
C GLU A 147 -7.49 -5.63 -2.86
N LYS A 148 -6.97 -6.87 -2.88
CA LYS A 148 -6.48 -7.56 -1.68
C LYS A 148 -5.35 -6.83 -0.95
N LEU A 149 -4.57 -6.03 -1.69
CA LEU A 149 -3.45 -5.25 -1.15
C LEU A 149 -3.88 -3.85 -0.65
N CYS A 150 -5.20 -3.59 -0.60
CA CYS A 150 -5.79 -2.36 -0.09
C CYS A 150 -6.80 -2.65 1.01
N ARG A 151 -6.86 -1.83 2.05
CA ARG A 151 -7.82 -2.01 3.16
C ARG A 151 -8.14 -0.70 3.87
N ALA A 152 -9.09 -0.76 4.83
CA ALA A 152 -9.44 0.34 5.75
C ALA A 152 -9.82 1.65 5.03
N LEU A 153 -10.60 1.55 3.94
CA LEU A 153 -10.99 2.69 3.13
C LEU A 153 -11.97 3.61 3.87
N LYS A 154 -11.68 4.92 3.83
CA LYS A 154 -12.56 5.98 4.29
C LYS A 154 -12.70 7.01 3.19
N VAL A 155 -13.94 7.28 2.74
CA VAL A 155 -14.25 8.21 1.66
C VAL A 155 -14.92 9.44 2.24
N SER A 156 -14.56 10.65 1.75
CA SER A 156 -15.23 11.90 2.07
C SER A 156 -16.60 11.97 1.38
N LYS A 157 -17.39 12.97 1.74
CA LYS A 157 -18.51 13.40 0.90
C LYS A 157 -17.98 13.87 -0.45
N LEU A 158 -18.78 13.64 -1.49
CA LEU A 158 -18.52 14.18 -2.82
C LEU A 158 -19.08 15.60 -2.90
N ILE A 159 -18.31 16.53 -3.47
CA ILE A 159 -18.67 17.94 -3.64
C ILE A 159 -18.64 18.32 -5.11
N GLY A 160 -19.65 19.08 -5.56
CA GLY A 160 -19.64 19.71 -6.87
C GLY A 160 -18.75 20.95 -6.87
N THR A 161 -17.93 21.13 -7.90
CA THR A 161 -17.04 22.29 -8.03
C THR A 161 -16.91 22.74 -9.47
N GLU A 162 -16.79 24.05 -9.68
CA GLU A 162 -16.46 24.62 -10.99
C GLU A 162 -15.09 24.08 -11.48
N PRO A 163 -14.91 23.98 -12.81
CA PRO A 163 -13.66 23.55 -13.40
C PRO A 163 -12.48 24.46 -13.01
N TYR A 164 -11.37 23.86 -12.59
CA TYR A 164 -10.13 24.57 -12.27
C TYR A 164 -9.23 24.71 -13.53
N GLY A 165 -8.88 25.94 -13.88
CA GLY A 165 -8.01 26.29 -15.02
C GLY A 165 -8.76 26.43 -16.35
N VAL A 166 -9.22 25.36 -16.99
CA VAL A 166 -10.02 25.42 -18.23
C VAL A 166 -11.49 25.38 -17.86
N THR A 167 -12.21 26.49 -18.08
CA THR A 167 -13.62 26.66 -17.62
C THR A 167 -14.67 26.21 -18.62
N ASP A 168 -14.31 25.92 -19.88
CA ASP A 168 -15.22 25.43 -20.92
C ASP A 168 -15.41 23.90 -20.81
N GLN A 169 -16.00 23.47 -19.68
CA GLN A 169 -16.34 22.07 -19.39
C GLN A 169 -17.33 21.98 -18.23
N ASP A 170 -17.97 20.81 -18.09
CA ASP A 170 -18.95 20.56 -17.03
C ASP A 170 -18.31 20.62 -15.63
N GLU A 171 -19.16 20.96 -14.63
CA GLU A 171 -18.83 20.90 -13.21
C GLU A 171 -18.23 19.54 -12.82
N PHE A 172 -17.20 19.56 -11.99
CA PHE A 172 -16.59 18.35 -11.44
C PHE A 172 -17.32 17.88 -10.18
N LEU A 173 -17.39 16.57 -10.00
CA LEU A 173 -17.67 15.93 -8.73
C LEU A 173 -16.35 15.47 -8.14
N ASN A 174 -15.96 16.01 -6.98
CA ASN A 174 -14.68 15.75 -6.34
C ASN A 174 -14.84 15.15 -4.94
N GLY A 175 -13.86 14.39 -4.51
CA GLY A 175 -13.77 13.79 -3.19
C GLY A 175 -12.35 13.39 -2.82
N ALA A 176 -12.20 12.82 -1.65
CA ALA A 176 -10.94 12.22 -1.21
C ALA A 176 -11.20 10.86 -0.57
N LEU A 177 -10.22 9.96 -0.74
CA LEU A 177 -10.21 8.64 -0.16
C LEU A 177 -8.92 8.47 0.64
N LYS A 178 -9.05 7.94 1.86
CA LYS A 178 -7.96 7.44 2.69
C LYS A 178 -8.01 5.93 2.68
N MET A 179 -6.86 5.28 2.56
CA MET A 179 -6.74 3.81 2.67
C MET A 179 -5.38 3.40 3.25
N GLU A 180 -5.25 2.13 3.57
CA GLU A 180 -3.98 1.46 3.80
C GLU A 180 -3.69 0.51 2.64
N THR A 181 -2.42 0.45 2.20
CA THR A 181 -2.01 -0.40 1.09
C THR A 181 -0.64 -1.04 1.32
N LEU A 182 -0.44 -2.25 0.76
CA LEU A 182 0.86 -2.91 0.64
C LEU A 182 1.56 -2.58 -0.68
N LEU A 183 0.85 -2.02 -1.65
CA LEU A 183 1.42 -1.60 -2.93
C LEU A 183 2.46 -0.50 -2.69
N THR A 184 3.55 -0.51 -3.44
CA THR A 184 4.47 0.63 -3.53
C THR A 184 3.79 1.83 -4.19
N PRO A 185 4.35 3.06 -4.10
CA PRO A 185 3.77 4.23 -4.76
C PRO A 185 3.55 4.04 -6.27
N HIS A 186 4.48 3.38 -6.96
CA HIS A 186 4.35 3.12 -8.41
C HIS A 186 3.30 2.04 -8.72
N GLU A 187 3.27 0.94 -7.97
CA GLU A 187 2.23 -0.07 -8.12
C GLU A 187 0.83 0.49 -7.84
N LEU A 188 0.72 1.38 -6.85
CA LEU A 188 -0.53 2.09 -6.59
C LEU A 188 -0.90 3.00 -7.77
N LEU A 189 0.04 3.75 -8.34
CA LEU A 189 -0.18 4.57 -9.53
C LEU A 189 -0.65 3.72 -10.72
N GLU A 190 -0.02 2.56 -10.95
CA GLU A 190 -0.43 1.62 -12.00
C GLU A 190 -1.86 1.11 -11.78
N LEU A 191 -2.21 0.76 -10.54
CA LEU A 191 -3.56 0.35 -10.17
C LEU A 191 -4.58 1.46 -10.47
N LEU A 192 -4.31 2.69 -10.03
CA LEU A 192 -5.19 3.84 -10.28
C LEU A 192 -5.36 4.11 -11.78
N HIS A 193 -4.29 4.07 -12.57
CA HIS A 193 -4.35 4.22 -14.02
C HIS A 193 -5.17 3.11 -14.70
N ARG A 194 -5.08 1.86 -14.22
CA ARG A 194 -5.91 0.76 -14.72
C ARG A 194 -7.39 1.04 -14.46
N ILE A 195 -7.77 1.44 -13.26
CA ILE A 195 -9.15 1.79 -12.89
C ILE A 195 -9.68 2.94 -13.75
N GLU A 196 -8.88 3.97 -14.00
CA GLU A 196 -9.24 5.07 -14.90
C GLU A 196 -9.47 4.61 -16.34
N GLN A 197 -8.62 3.73 -16.86
CA GLN A 197 -8.76 3.19 -18.21
C GLN A 197 -10.04 2.34 -18.35
N GLU A 198 -10.36 1.52 -17.36
CA GLU A 198 -11.59 0.71 -17.31
C GLU A 198 -12.85 1.60 -17.22
N ALA A 199 -12.75 2.78 -16.57
CA ALA A 199 -13.79 3.81 -16.59
C ALA A 199 -13.90 4.56 -17.93
N GLY A 200 -13.14 4.14 -18.97
CA GLY A 200 -13.19 4.72 -20.31
C GLY A 200 -12.44 6.05 -20.46
N ARG A 201 -11.51 6.35 -19.57
CA ARG A 201 -10.68 7.57 -19.67
C ARG A 201 -9.87 7.58 -20.95
N LYS A 202 -10.07 8.63 -21.79
CA LYS A 202 -9.26 8.92 -22.98
C LYS A 202 -8.53 10.24 -22.75
N ARG A 203 -7.19 10.23 -22.71
CA ARG A 203 -6.38 11.46 -22.64
C ARG A 203 -6.37 12.16 -24.01
N ILE A 204 -7.36 13.08 -24.27
CA ILE A 204 -7.46 13.82 -25.52
C ILE A 204 -6.64 15.11 -25.46
N ARG A 205 -6.67 15.83 -24.33
CA ARG A 205 -5.86 17.05 -24.08
C ARG A 205 -5.50 17.17 -22.61
N ARG A 206 -4.43 17.93 -22.32
CA ARG A 206 -4.04 18.28 -20.93
C ARG A 206 -5.16 19.13 -20.30
N TRP A 207 -5.61 18.77 -19.08
CA TRP A 207 -6.72 19.39 -18.32
C TRP A 207 -8.08 19.36 -19.03
N GLY A 208 -8.29 18.40 -19.92
CA GLY A 208 -9.57 18.17 -20.58
C GLY A 208 -10.59 17.43 -19.69
N PRO A 209 -11.83 17.31 -20.18
CA PRO A 209 -12.87 16.54 -19.49
C PRO A 209 -12.44 15.07 -19.32
N ARG A 210 -12.85 14.46 -18.19
CA ARG A 210 -12.48 13.07 -17.87
C ARG A 210 -13.60 12.34 -17.15
N THR A 211 -13.78 11.07 -17.51
CA THR A 211 -14.76 10.18 -16.87
C THR A 211 -14.38 9.93 -15.42
N LEU A 212 -13.07 9.73 -15.15
CA LEU A 212 -12.51 9.50 -13.82
C LEU A 212 -11.08 10.04 -13.77
N ASP A 213 -10.71 10.61 -12.63
CA ASP A 213 -9.38 11.12 -12.30
C ASP A 213 -9.02 10.69 -10.88
N LEU A 214 -7.90 9.98 -10.73
CA LEU A 214 -7.44 9.43 -9.47
C LEU A 214 -5.98 9.85 -9.25
N ASP A 215 -5.75 10.82 -8.35
CA ASP A 215 -4.42 11.33 -8.06
C ASP A 215 -3.96 10.93 -6.66
N ILE A 216 -2.72 10.42 -6.51
CA ILE A 216 -2.11 10.17 -5.20
C ILE A 216 -1.74 11.50 -4.56
N ILE A 217 -2.40 11.84 -3.45
CA ILE A 217 -2.13 13.07 -2.69
C ILE A 217 -0.99 12.88 -1.71
N PHE A 218 -1.06 11.79 -0.92
CA PHE A 218 -0.01 11.39 0.01
C PHE A 218 0.18 9.88 -0.01
N TYR A 219 1.41 9.47 0.28
CA TYR A 219 1.76 8.08 0.57
C TYR A 219 2.66 8.06 1.82
N GLY A 220 2.08 7.74 2.97
CA GLY A 220 2.73 7.94 4.27
C GLY A 220 3.20 9.39 4.43
N ASP A 221 4.48 9.55 4.75
CA ASP A 221 5.17 10.84 4.79
C ASP A 221 6.29 10.92 3.73
N GLN A 222 6.22 10.05 2.71
CA GLN A 222 7.22 10.02 1.63
C GLN A 222 7.16 11.28 0.78
N ILE A 223 8.33 11.67 0.27
CA ILE A 223 8.51 12.73 -0.71
C ILE A 223 9.13 12.07 -1.93
N ILE A 224 8.44 12.13 -3.07
CA ILE A 224 8.84 11.56 -4.35
C ILE A 224 8.74 12.67 -5.39
N GLU A 225 9.81 12.89 -6.13
CA GLU A 225 9.91 13.89 -7.21
C GLU A 225 10.48 13.20 -8.45
N GLU A 226 9.60 12.54 -9.19
CA GLU A 226 9.92 11.81 -10.42
C GLU A 226 9.08 12.32 -11.58
N ASP A 227 9.45 12.00 -12.82
CA ASP A 227 8.79 12.53 -14.03
C ASP A 227 7.30 12.12 -14.13
N ASP A 228 6.95 10.94 -13.63
CA ASP A 228 5.62 10.34 -13.66
C ASP A 228 4.90 10.32 -12.31
N LEU A 229 5.62 10.57 -11.20
CA LEU A 229 5.07 10.53 -9.85
C LEU A 229 5.62 11.62 -8.95
N CYS A 230 4.72 12.48 -8.46
CA CYS A 230 5.06 13.50 -7.47
C CYS A 230 4.19 13.33 -6.21
N ILE A 231 4.83 13.05 -5.08
CA ILE A 231 4.19 12.91 -3.76
C ILE A 231 4.93 13.78 -2.74
N PRO A 232 4.25 14.66 -2.01
CA PRO A 232 2.83 15.07 -2.12
C PRO A 232 2.48 15.62 -3.50
N HIS A 233 1.20 15.48 -3.88
CA HIS A 233 0.74 16.03 -5.16
C HIS A 233 1.09 17.52 -5.29
N ILE A 234 1.78 17.87 -6.37
CA ILE A 234 2.49 19.15 -6.56
C ILE A 234 1.64 20.41 -6.36
N ASP A 235 0.34 20.34 -6.61
CA ASP A 235 -0.56 21.53 -6.61
C ASP A 235 -1.72 21.41 -5.60
N MET A 236 -1.68 20.42 -4.69
CA MET A 236 -2.80 20.18 -3.77
C MET A 236 -3.09 21.37 -2.85
N GLN A 237 -2.08 22.16 -2.48
CA GLN A 237 -2.20 23.29 -1.57
C GLN A 237 -2.99 24.46 -2.15
N ASN A 238 -3.16 24.52 -3.47
CA ASN A 238 -3.88 25.56 -4.20
C ASN A 238 -5.30 25.12 -4.61
N ARG A 239 -5.69 23.88 -4.26
CA ARG A 239 -6.95 23.26 -4.71
C ARG A 239 -7.91 23.07 -3.55
N GLU A 240 -8.89 23.97 -3.41
CA GLU A 240 -9.91 23.85 -2.37
C GLU A 240 -10.70 22.54 -2.48
N PHE A 241 -10.96 22.09 -3.72
CA PHE A 241 -11.69 20.85 -3.99
C PHE A 241 -10.90 19.57 -3.62
N VAL A 242 -9.60 19.67 -3.31
CA VAL A 242 -8.78 18.64 -2.70
C VAL A 242 -8.72 18.83 -1.18
N LEU A 243 -8.40 20.04 -0.72
CA LEU A 243 -8.22 20.33 0.71
C LEU A 243 -9.52 20.18 1.52
N GLY A 244 -10.66 20.56 0.96
CA GLY A 244 -11.97 20.41 1.62
C GLY A 244 -12.27 18.95 1.98
N PRO A 245 -12.35 18.03 0.99
CA PRO A 245 -12.51 16.60 1.24
C PRO A 245 -11.42 15.98 2.13
N MET A 246 -10.16 16.39 1.98
CA MET A 246 -9.07 15.96 2.85
C MET A 246 -9.27 16.38 4.31
N CYS A 247 -9.78 17.59 4.58
CA CYS A 247 -10.11 18.04 5.93
C CYS A 247 -11.23 17.20 6.58
N GLU A 248 -12.16 16.66 5.80
CA GLU A 248 -13.23 15.81 6.33
C GLU A 248 -12.69 14.46 6.82
N ILE A 249 -11.74 13.85 6.08
CA ILE A 249 -11.25 12.50 6.38
C ILE A 249 -9.98 12.49 7.22
N ALA A 250 -9.16 13.55 7.13
CA ALA A 250 -7.85 13.64 7.78
C ALA A 250 -7.44 15.08 8.12
N PRO A 251 -8.20 15.84 8.96
CA PRO A 251 -7.96 17.26 9.23
C PRO A 251 -6.57 17.56 9.81
N HIS A 252 -6.00 16.60 10.54
CA HIS A 252 -4.71 16.73 11.21
C HIS A 252 -3.53 16.13 10.42
N LYS A 253 -3.78 15.53 9.23
CA LYS A 253 -2.67 15.06 8.36
C LYS A 253 -1.80 16.25 8.02
N ARG A 254 -0.51 16.10 8.27
CA ARG A 254 0.47 17.16 8.04
C ARG A 254 1.17 16.95 6.71
N HIS A 255 1.26 18.00 5.92
CA HIS A 255 2.01 17.98 4.67
C HIS A 255 3.51 17.80 4.96
N PRO A 256 4.20 16.78 4.43
CA PRO A 256 5.56 16.45 4.83
C PRO A 256 6.60 17.54 4.48
N VAL A 257 6.33 18.37 3.47
CA VAL A 257 7.22 19.48 3.07
C VAL A 257 6.80 20.79 3.75
N LEU A 258 5.53 21.21 3.61
CA LEU A 258 5.04 22.50 4.12
C LEU A 258 4.87 22.52 5.64
N LYS A 259 4.82 21.34 6.30
CA LYS A 259 4.63 21.18 7.74
C LYS A 259 3.30 21.73 8.29
N GLU A 260 2.38 22.12 7.43
CA GLU A 260 1.03 22.56 7.74
C GLU A 260 0.04 21.39 7.72
N THR A 261 -0.99 21.42 8.55
CA THR A 261 -2.09 20.45 8.53
C THR A 261 -3.07 20.76 7.40
N MET A 262 -3.91 19.79 7.02
CA MET A 262 -4.96 20.03 6.00
C MET A 262 -5.87 21.20 6.39
N THR A 263 -6.23 21.28 7.68
CA THR A 263 -7.07 22.40 8.19
C THR A 263 -6.36 23.75 8.06
N GLU A 264 -5.09 23.85 8.46
CA GLU A 264 -4.30 25.09 8.35
C GLU A 264 -4.17 25.53 6.88
N MET A 265 -3.89 24.60 5.98
CA MET A 265 -3.77 24.86 4.54
C MET A 265 -5.11 25.37 3.95
N LEU A 266 -6.24 24.73 4.30
CA LEU A 266 -7.56 25.15 3.81
C LEU A 266 -7.93 26.56 4.31
N VAL A 267 -7.67 26.86 5.60
CA VAL A 267 -7.92 28.20 6.17
C VAL A 267 -7.08 29.26 5.46
N LYS A 268 -5.81 28.98 5.22
CA LYS A 268 -4.87 29.87 4.53
C LYS A 268 -5.31 30.13 3.08
N LEU A 269 -5.74 29.08 2.36
CA LEU A 269 -6.25 29.23 1.00
C LEU A 269 -7.50 30.11 0.94
N LYS A 270 -8.46 29.92 1.86
CA LYS A 270 -9.68 30.72 1.94
C LYS A 270 -9.45 32.17 2.41
N GLY A 271 -8.39 32.42 3.18
CA GLY A 271 -8.04 33.78 3.63
C GLY A 271 -7.29 34.61 2.60
N ASN A 272 -6.75 33.96 1.56
CA ASN A 272 -6.05 34.61 0.45
C ASN A 272 -6.94 34.86 -0.77
N ASN A 273 -8.18 34.39 -0.77
CA ASN A 273 -9.24 34.66 -1.76
C ASN A 273 -10.26 35.64 -1.18
#